data_f1f14ccea0a8917b061e7ab87ac73408
#
_entry.id   f1f14ccea0a8917b061e7ab87ac73408
#
_cell.length_a   1.000
_cell.length_b   1.000
_cell.length_c   1.000
_cell.angle_alpha   90.00
_cell.angle_beta   90.00
_cell.angle_gamma   90.00
#
_symmetry.space_group_name_H-M   'P 1'
#
loop_
_entity.id
_entity.type
_entity.pdbx_description
1 polymer ?
#
loop_
_entity_poly.entity_id
_entity_poly.type
_entity_poly.pdbx_seq_one_letter_code
_entity_poly.pdbx_strand_id
1 'polypeptide(L)'
;VSTRVRHAIKSHIISWVRPDGTFAARKLEAFSDQGAYASHGHSICAKGVGAFPQLYPCDNVEADAYTIFTNKSVAGAMRGYGIPQAMWAVECHTEDICAKLNMDPLEFRRKNLMPVGYKDAFSKNELYSDTFNQCLDKGIEVTDYLRKYKEYQNQTGDIRRGIGMAVFWYNTAVWPISLETSSCRMVLNQDGSLQVQLGETEIGQGADTAYSQMTADILGVPLEAVHVVSCQDTDVTPFGTGAYASRQTYTAGFSIRQTALLLKERILKYAHELTRMPEYNLDIIDGQIVRITDNRVLMSLGDLSTEALYSLSHSEHLSAESTAQIKSNAYSFGCTFAEVEVDIPMCKVKLLDIVNVHDAGTLINPALAEAQVH
;
A
#
# COMPACT_ATOMS: atom_id res chain seq x y z
N VAL A 1 1.76 -26.08 17.16
CA VAL A 1 2.25 -24.80 16.63
C VAL A 1 1.10 -23.81 16.61
N SER A 2 1.23 -22.70 17.30
CA SER A 2 0.16 -21.71 17.49
C SER A 2 0.16 -20.58 16.44
N THR A 3 1.15 -20.55 15.54
CA THR A 3 1.30 -19.49 14.54
C THR A 3 1.31 -20.07 13.13
N ARG A 4 0.95 -19.21 12.18
CA ARG A 4 1.02 -19.53 10.74
C ARG A 4 2.40 -19.18 10.18
N VAL A 5 2.80 -19.90 9.14
CA VAL A 5 4.05 -19.63 8.41
C VAL A 5 3.72 -19.16 6.99
N ARG A 6 4.71 -18.55 6.32
CA ARG A 6 4.58 -18.21 4.90
C ARG A 6 4.49 -19.49 4.06
N HIS A 7 3.62 -19.51 3.06
CA HIS A 7 3.52 -20.61 2.11
C HIS A 7 4.83 -20.82 1.34
N ALA A 8 5.32 -22.04 1.33
CA ALA A 8 6.28 -22.46 0.34
C ALA A 8 5.55 -22.71 -0.99
N ILE A 9 6.03 -22.10 -2.06
CA ILE A 9 5.43 -22.26 -3.40
C ILE A 9 6.50 -22.77 -4.36
N LYS A 10 6.21 -23.88 -5.03
CA LYS A 10 7.01 -24.39 -6.15
C LYS A 10 6.38 -23.86 -7.43
N SER A 11 7.14 -23.06 -8.17
CA SER A 11 6.71 -22.48 -9.45
C SER A 11 7.46 -23.14 -10.60
N HIS A 12 6.72 -23.52 -11.64
CA HIS A 12 7.24 -23.93 -12.92
C HIS A 12 6.82 -22.92 -13.96
N ILE A 13 7.80 -22.19 -14.51
CA ILE A 13 7.55 -21.10 -15.48
C ILE A 13 8.15 -21.48 -16.83
N ILE A 14 7.36 -21.31 -17.87
CA ILE A 14 7.80 -21.43 -19.27
C ILE A 14 7.48 -20.10 -19.95
N SER A 15 8.45 -19.56 -20.68
CA SER A 15 8.24 -18.34 -21.47
C SER A 15 8.74 -18.53 -22.90
N TRP A 16 7.97 -18.04 -23.84
CA TRP A 16 8.34 -17.92 -25.25
C TRP A 16 8.68 -16.47 -25.50
N VAL A 17 9.93 -16.22 -25.85
CA VAL A 17 10.48 -14.87 -26.01
C VAL A 17 10.91 -14.70 -27.46
N ARG A 18 10.54 -13.57 -28.06
CA ARG A 18 10.95 -13.25 -29.43
C ARG A 18 12.42 -12.82 -29.48
N PRO A 19 13.06 -12.84 -30.63
CA PRO A 19 14.46 -12.43 -30.77
C PRO A 19 14.74 -10.99 -30.31
N ASP A 20 13.74 -10.13 -30.32
CA ASP A 20 13.82 -8.75 -29.83
C ASP A 20 13.70 -8.61 -28.31
N GLY A 21 13.52 -9.74 -27.59
CA GLY A 21 13.37 -9.79 -26.13
C GLY A 21 11.94 -9.57 -25.63
N THR A 22 10.92 -9.44 -26.50
CA THR A 22 9.53 -9.32 -26.04
C THR A 22 8.90 -10.67 -25.79
N PHE A 23 8.01 -10.78 -24.79
CA PHE A 23 7.26 -12.00 -24.52
C PHE A 23 6.22 -12.26 -25.62
N ALA A 24 6.18 -13.52 -26.13
CA ALA A 24 5.15 -14.02 -27.03
C ALA A 24 4.07 -14.79 -26.29
N ALA A 25 4.48 -15.60 -25.31
CA ALA A 25 3.58 -16.35 -24.44
C ALA A 25 4.28 -16.68 -23.11
N ARG A 26 3.48 -16.89 -22.07
CA ARG A 26 3.97 -17.25 -20.73
C ARG A 26 3.06 -18.27 -20.08
N LYS A 27 3.64 -19.27 -19.41
CA LYS A 27 2.90 -20.27 -18.64
C LYS A 27 3.49 -20.40 -17.24
N LEU A 28 2.61 -20.50 -16.23
CA LEU A 28 2.97 -20.77 -14.84
C LEU A 28 2.13 -21.92 -14.30
N GLU A 29 2.79 -22.88 -13.67
CA GLU A 29 2.17 -23.84 -12.76
C GLU A 29 2.72 -23.61 -11.35
N ALA A 30 1.87 -23.28 -10.38
CA ALA A 30 2.27 -22.99 -9.01
C ALA A 30 1.63 -23.98 -8.02
N PHE A 31 2.48 -24.66 -7.25
CA PHE A 31 2.08 -25.60 -6.20
C PHE A 31 2.41 -25.01 -4.85
N SER A 32 1.36 -24.64 -4.09
CA SER A 32 1.45 -23.99 -2.79
C SER A 32 1.23 -25.01 -1.67
N ASP A 33 2.21 -25.14 -0.78
CA ASP A 33 2.12 -25.98 0.41
C ASP A 33 1.33 -25.26 1.51
N GLN A 34 0.14 -25.76 1.80
CA GLN A 34 -0.77 -25.17 2.78
C GLN A 34 -0.54 -25.68 4.22
N GLY A 35 0.15 -26.82 4.36
CA GLY A 35 0.23 -27.51 5.63
C GLY A 35 -1.00 -28.35 5.92
N ALA A 36 -1.21 -28.68 7.20
CA ALA A 36 -2.23 -29.68 7.62
C ALA A 36 -3.66 -29.14 7.62
N TYR A 37 -3.87 -27.82 7.68
CA TYR A 37 -5.19 -27.22 7.81
C TYR A 37 -5.41 -26.10 6.79
N ALA A 38 -6.64 -26.03 6.29
CA ALA A 38 -7.05 -24.91 5.47
C ALA A 38 -7.02 -23.61 6.29
N SER A 39 -6.39 -22.59 5.73
CA SER A 39 -6.42 -21.22 6.23
C SER A 39 -6.79 -20.32 5.05
N HIS A 40 -5.88 -19.52 4.57
CA HIS A 40 -6.05 -18.67 3.39
C HIS A 40 -5.33 -19.22 2.14
N GLY A 41 -4.91 -20.50 2.16
CA GLY A 41 -3.98 -21.05 1.18
C GLY A 41 -4.41 -20.89 -0.27
N HIS A 42 -5.66 -21.17 -0.60
CA HIS A 42 -6.20 -21.01 -1.96
C HIS A 42 -6.15 -19.56 -2.42
N SER A 43 -6.55 -18.61 -1.57
CA SER A 43 -6.56 -17.17 -1.91
C SER A 43 -5.14 -16.61 -2.04
N ILE A 44 -4.20 -17.10 -1.22
CA ILE A 44 -2.80 -16.67 -1.28
C ILE A 44 -2.14 -17.16 -2.56
N CYS A 45 -2.36 -18.43 -2.92
CA CYS A 45 -1.85 -18.99 -4.17
C CYS A 45 -2.46 -18.27 -5.38
N ALA A 46 -3.77 -18.07 -5.38
CA ALA A 46 -4.48 -17.36 -6.44
C ALA A 46 -3.99 -15.90 -6.60
N LYS A 47 -3.75 -15.18 -5.50
CA LYS A 47 -3.21 -13.82 -5.53
C LYS A 47 -1.80 -13.77 -6.14
N GLY A 48 -0.92 -14.69 -5.76
CA GLY A 48 0.43 -14.81 -6.32
C GLY A 48 0.39 -15.14 -7.81
N VAL A 49 -0.40 -16.14 -8.20
CA VAL A 49 -0.55 -16.54 -9.61
C VAL A 49 -1.22 -15.44 -10.44
N GLY A 50 -2.21 -14.75 -9.91
CA GLY A 50 -2.85 -13.61 -10.57
C GLY A 50 -1.91 -12.41 -10.81
N ALA A 51 -0.84 -12.30 -10.03
CA ALA A 51 0.21 -11.28 -10.23
C ALA A 51 1.18 -11.62 -11.37
N PHE A 52 1.29 -12.90 -11.74
CA PHE A 52 2.23 -13.38 -12.74
C PHE A 52 2.15 -12.67 -14.10
N PRO A 53 0.96 -12.46 -14.70
CA PRO A 53 0.85 -11.80 -15.99
C PRO A 53 1.05 -10.29 -15.95
N GLN A 54 0.99 -9.67 -14.76
CA GLN A 54 0.85 -8.22 -14.68
C GLN A 54 2.19 -7.49 -14.78
N LEU A 55 3.24 -7.95 -14.09
CA LEU A 55 4.54 -7.25 -14.11
C LEU A 55 5.11 -7.13 -15.54
N TYR A 56 5.06 -8.23 -16.28
CA TYR A 56 5.49 -8.33 -17.67
C TYR A 56 4.32 -8.86 -18.52
N PRO A 57 3.42 -7.99 -18.99
CA PRO A 57 2.26 -8.42 -19.74
C PRO A 57 2.62 -9.05 -21.08
N CYS A 58 1.83 -10.02 -21.51
CA CYS A 58 1.79 -10.49 -22.90
C CYS A 58 0.41 -11.03 -23.24
N ASP A 59 0.12 -11.18 -24.54
CA ASP A 59 -1.22 -11.53 -25.02
C ASP A 59 -1.62 -12.96 -24.67
N ASN A 60 -0.65 -13.87 -24.52
CA ASN A 60 -0.89 -15.29 -24.32
C ASN A 60 -0.34 -15.72 -22.97
N VAL A 61 -1.22 -15.88 -21.99
CA VAL A 61 -0.87 -16.31 -20.64
C VAL A 61 -1.75 -17.46 -20.20
N GLU A 62 -1.12 -18.50 -19.69
CA GLU A 62 -1.74 -19.61 -18.97
C GLU A 62 -1.16 -19.68 -17.56
N ALA A 63 -2.02 -19.79 -16.56
CA ALA A 63 -1.54 -19.85 -15.17
C ALA A 63 -2.45 -20.72 -14.29
N ASP A 64 -1.87 -21.77 -13.70
CA ASP A 64 -2.54 -22.73 -12.84
C ASP A 64 -2.04 -22.64 -11.41
N ALA A 65 -2.96 -22.58 -10.45
CA ALA A 65 -2.70 -22.50 -9.03
C ALA A 65 -3.20 -23.76 -8.30
N TYR A 66 -2.31 -24.50 -7.68
CA TYR A 66 -2.62 -25.69 -6.89
C TYR A 66 -2.28 -25.46 -5.43
N THR A 67 -3.25 -25.66 -4.54
CA THR A 67 -3.04 -25.61 -3.09
C THR A 67 -3.05 -27.03 -2.54
N ILE A 68 -1.94 -27.44 -1.92
CA ILE A 68 -1.68 -28.82 -1.53
C ILE A 68 -1.69 -28.93 0.00
N PHE A 69 -2.50 -29.83 0.55
CA PHE A 69 -2.41 -30.21 1.94
C PHE A 69 -1.19 -31.10 2.19
N THR A 70 -0.50 -30.84 3.28
CA THR A 70 0.64 -31.63 3.74
C THR A 70 0.59 -31.81 5.26
N ASN A 71 1.44 -32.67 5.80
CA ASN A 71 1.59 -32.89 7.25
C ASN A 71 2.54 -31.87 7.94
N LYS A 72 2.75 -30.72 7.33
CA LYS A 72 3.58 -29.65 7.88
C LYS A 72 2.75 -28.64 8.69
N SER A 73 3.44 -27.68 9.30
CA SER A 73 2.81 -26.55 9.96
C SER A 73 1.89 -25.79 9.01
N VAL A 74 0.76 -25.32 9.53
CA VAL A 74 -0.22 -24.57 8.72
C VAL A 74 0.39 -23.27 8.19
N ALA A 75 0.23 -23.07 6.91
CA ALA A 75 0.60 -21.82 6.27
C ALA A 75 -0.61 -20.88 6.20
N GLY A 76 -0.37 -19.58 6.18
CA GLY A 76 -1.45 -18.59 6.18
C GLY A 76 -1.02 -17.22 5.70
N ALA A 77 -1.90 -16.25 5.95
CA ALA A 77 -1.66 -14.88 5.56
C ALA A 77 -0.37 -14.32 6.19
N MET A 78 0.50 -13.78 5.35
CA MET A 78 1.71 -13.08 5.74
C MET A 78 1.94 -11.93 4.76
N ARG A 79 2.60 -10.85 5.20
CA ARG A 79 2.85 -9.62 4.44
C ARG A 79 3.18 -9.91 2.97
N GLY A 80 2.41 -9.32 2.04
CA GLY A 80 2.52 -9.54 0.59
C GLY A 80 1.62 -10.62 0.01
N TYR A 81 1.07 -11.55 0.82
CA TYR A 81 -0.03 -12.48 0.48
C TYR A 81 0.15 -13.24 -0.83
N GLY A 82 1.32 -13.87 -1.02
CA GLY A 82 1.67 -14.66 -2.22
C GLY A 82 2.45 -13.88 -3.29
N ILE A 83 2.34 -12.57 -3.34
CA ILE A 83 3.08 -11.74 -4.30
C ILE A 83 4.61 -11.88 -4.15
N PRO A 84 5.21 -11.86 -2.94
CA PRO A 84 6.66 -12.02 -2.82
C PRO A 84 7.18 -13.32 -3.42
N GLN A 85 6.46 -14.44 -3.25
CA GLN A 85 6.85 -15.72 -3.82
C GLN A 85 6.75 -15.71 -5.36
N ALA A 86 5.68 -15.11 -5.90
CA ALA A 86 5.49 -14.99 -7.34
C ALA A 86 6.54 -14.06 -7.96
N MET A 87 6.80 -12.90 -7.37
CA MET A 87 7.80 -11.95 -7.87
C MET A 87 9.20 -12.53 -7.83
N TRP A 88 9.56 -13.24 -6.76
CA TRP A 88 10.84 -13.95 -6.70
C TRP A 88 10.99 -14.94 -7.88
N ALA A 89 9.98 -15.77 -8.12
CA ALA A 89 10.02 -16.73 -9.21
C ALA A 89 10.08 -16.06 -10.59
N VAL A 90 9.32 -15.00 -10.79
CA VAL A 90 9.29 -14.23 -12.05
C VAL A 90 10.64 -13.56 -12.31
N GLU A 91 11.22 -12.92 -11.31
CA GLU A 91 12.46 -12.17 -11.46
C GLU A 91 13.69 -13.10 -11.64
N CYS A 92 13.74 -14.24 -10.93
CA CYS A 92 14.76 -15.26 -11.17
C CYS A 92 14.65 -15.84 -12.60
N HIS A 93 13.43 -16.14 -13.05
CA HIS A 93 13.21 -16.60 -14.42
C HIS A 93 13.56 -15.56 -15.48
N THR A 94 13.36 -14.28 -15.17
CA THR A 94 13.76 -13.16 -16.04
C THR A 94 15.28 -13.08 -16.19
N GLU A 95 16.04 -13.26 -15.12
CA GLU A 95 17.50 -13.34 -15.18
C GLU A 95 17.97 -14.53 -16.04
N ASP A 96 17.33 -15.70 -15.90
CA ASP A 96 17.64 -16.88 -16.73
C ASP A 96 17.38 -16.62 -18.22
N ILE A 97 16.31 -15.89 -18.55
CA ILE A 97 16.01 -15.49 -19.93
C ILE A 97 17.08 -14.54 -20.44
N CYS A 98 17.43 -13.51 -19.70
CA CYS A 98 18.46 -12.53 -20.08
C CYS A 98 19.80 -13.21 -20.34
N ALA A 99 20.21 -14.13 -19.46
CA ALA A 99 21.42 -14.90 -19.62
C ALA A 99 21.40 -15.78 -20.90
N LYS A 100 20.29 -16.46 -21.20
CA LYS A 100 20.13 -17.29 -22.40
C LYS A 100 20.12 -16.50 -23.69
N LEU A 101 19.52 -15.30 -23.67
CA LEU A 101 19.46 -14.42 -24.84
C LEU A 101 20.70 -13.55 -25.00
N ASN A 102 21.62 -13.55 -24.01
CA ASN A 102 22.72 -12.62 -23.90
C ASN A 102 22.26 -11.15 -24.00
N MET A 103 21.18 -10.83 -23.29
CA MET A 103 20.53 -9.54 -23.27
C MET A 103 20.76 -8.86 -21.94
N ASP A 104 20.92 -7.53 -21.96
CA ASP A 104 21.06 -6.74 -20.73
C ASP A 104 19.78 -6.85 -19.86
N PRO A 105 19.90 -7.23 -18.56
CA PRO A 105 18.74 -7.42 -17.70
C PRO A 105 17.92 -6.14 -17.46
N LEU A 106 18.55 -4.97 -17.47
CA LEU A 106 17.88 -3.69 -17.33
C LEU A 106 17.08 -3.35 -18.59
N GLU A 107 17.69 -3.53 -19.76
CA GLU A 107 17.04 -3.29 -21.05
C GLU A 107 15.84 -4.22 -21.25
N PHE A 108 16.00 -5.51 -20.91
CA PHE A 108 14.92 -6.49 -20.98
C PHE A 108 13.72 -6.09 -20.11
N ARG A 109 13.97 -5.67 -18.85
CA ARG A 109 12.90 -5.22 -17.95
C ARG A 109 12.19 -3.99 -18.48
N ARG A 110 12.92 -2.94 -18.85
CA ARG A 110 12.33 -1.70 -19.40
C ARG A 110 11.44 -1.96 -20.61
N LYS A 111 11.82 -2.91 -21.44
CA LYS A 111 11.05 -3.29 -22.63
C LYS A 111 9.72 -3.99 -22.31
N ASN A 112 9.69 -4.78 -21.24
CA ASN A 112 8.58 -5.69 -20.94
C ASN A 112 7.69 -5.24 -19.77
N LEU A 113 8.08 -4.22 -18.99
CA LEU A 113 7.27 -3.72 -17.88
C LEU A 113 5.88 -3.26 -18.34
N MET A 114 4.88 -3.45 -17.48
CA MET A 114 3.52 -3.03 -17.78
C MET A 114 3.47 -1.51 -18.04
N PRO A 115 2.92 -1.10 -19.18
CA PRO A 115 2.87 0.32 -19.54
C PRO A 115 1.66 1.03 -18.94
N VAL A 116 1.70 2.37 -18.89
CA VAL A 116 0.50 3.18 -18.63
C VAL A 116 -0.60 2.81 -19.62
N GLY A 117 -1.83 2.72 -19.15
CA GLY A 117 -2.97 2.23 -19.91
C GLY A 117 -3.15 0.71 -19.91
N TYR A 118 -2.23 -0.05 -19.31
CA TYR A 118 -2.43 -1.48 -19.08
C TYR A 118 -3.71 -1.73 -18.28
N LYS A 119 -4.54 -2.65 -18.76
CA LYS A 119 -5.76 -3.10 -18.07
C LYS A 119 -5.61 -4.53 -17.62
N ASP A 120 -5.69 -4.71 -16.31
CA ASP A 120 -5.69 -6.06 -15.74
C ASP A 120 -6.89 -6.88 -16.24
N ALA A 121 -6.60 -8.06 -16.76
CA ALA A 121 -7.61 -8.92 -17.39
C ALA A 121 -8.71 -9.36 -16.40
N PHE A 122 -8.39 -9.48 -15.11
CA PHE A 122 -9.30 -9.93 -14.07
C PHE A 122 -10.07 -8.79 -13.41
N SER A 123 -9.36 -7.84 -12.79
CA SER A 123 -9.97 -6.73 -12.05
C SER A 123 -10.52 -5.62 -12.96
N LYS A 124 -10.08 -5.58 -14.22
CA LYS A 124 -10.33 -4.50 -15.18
C LYS A 124 -9.77 -3.14 -14.74
N ASN A 125 -8.98 -3.12 -13.68
CA ASN A 125 -8.30 -1.91 -13.26
C ASN A 125 -7.30 -1.47 -14.33
N GLU A 126 -7.25 -0.16 -14.54
CA GLU A 126 -6.32 0.46 -15.48
C GLU A 126 -5.16 1.10 -14.73
N LEU A 127 -3.97 0.98 -15.27
CA LEU A 127 -2.77 1.61 -14.76
C LEU A 127 -2.69 3.04 -15.30
N TYR A 128 -2.91 4.04 -14.44
CA TYR A 128 -2.92 5.45 -14.82
C TYR A 128 -1.55 6.15 -14.67
N SER A 129 -0.65 5.55 -13.90
CA SER A 129 0.71 6.07 -13.70
C SER A 129 1.69 4.92 -13.68
N ASP A 130 2.91 5.19 -14.11
CA ASP A 130 4.03 4.26 -14.13
C ASP A 130 5.28 4.98 -13.67
N THR A 131 5.90 4.49 -12.61
CA THR A 131 7.14 5.02 -12.06
C THR A 131 8.28 4.01 -12.04
N PHE A 132 8.11 2.86 -12.69
CA PHE A 132 9.15 1.82 -12.74
C PHE A 132 10.49 2.35 -13.24
N ASN A 133 10.47 3.10 -14.35
CA ASN A 133 11.69 3.65 -14.92
C ASN A 133 12.34 4.67 -13.98
N GLN A 134 11.56 5.50 -13.30
CA GLN A 134 12.07 6.47 -12.33
C GLN A 134 12.69 5.76 -11.12
N CYS A 135 12.05 4.69 -10.61
CA CYS A 135 12.61 3.87 -9.55
C CYS A 135 13.93 3.19 -9.98
N LEU A 136 13.96 2.62 -11.18
CA LEU A 136 15.16 2.01 -11.75
C LEU A 136 16.29 3.02 -11.92
N ASP A 137 16.01 4.20 -12.50
CA ASP A 137 17.01 5.26 -12.68
C ASP A 137 17.61 5.72 -11.35
N LYS A 138 16.76 5.89 -10.32
CA LYS A 138 17.23 6.26 -8.99
C LYS A 138 18.06 5.15 -8.34
N GLY A 139 17.64 3.90 -8.45
CA GLY A 139 18.40 2.76 -7.95
C GLY A 139 19.75 2.59 -8.62
N ILE A 140 19.80 2.74 -9.94
CA ILE A 140 21.04 2.72 -10.74
C ILE A 140 22.02 3.80 -10.28
N GLU A 141 21.52 5.03 -10.09
CA GLU A 141 22.32 6.16 -9.61
C GLU A 141 22.92 5.89 -8.23
N VAL A 142 22.05 5.50 -7.26
CA VAL A 142 22.46 5.33 -5.85
C VAL A 142 23.44 4.17 -5.66
N THR A 143 23.25 3.07 -6.41
CA THR A 143 24.07 1.86 -6.26
C THR A 143 25.29 1.84 -7.18
N ASP A 144 25.40 2.78 -8.12
CA ASP A 144 26.41 2.75 -9.19
C ASP A 144 26.35 1.42 -9.99
N TYR A 145 25.12 0.97 -10.24
CA TYR A 145 24.82 -0.35 -10.81
C TYR A 145 25.57 -0.61 -12.11
N LEU A 146 25.52 0.31 -13.07
CA LEU A 146 26.07 0.07 -14.41
C LEU A 146 27.60 -0.17 -14.38
N ARG A 147 28.32 0.57 -13.54
CA ARG A 147 29.77 0.36 -13.38
C ARG A 147 30.06 -0.96 -12.67
N LYS A 148 29.41 -1.19 -11.53
CA LYS A 148 29.61 -2.42 -10.72
C LYS A 148 29.20 -3.68 -11.50
N TYR A 149 28.05 -3.65 -12.20
CA TYR A 149 27.58 -4.77 -13.01
C TYR A 149 28.63 -5.16 -14.07
N LYS A 150 29.21 -4.20 -14.77
CA LYS A 150 30.26 -4.41 -15.78
C LYS A 150 31.56 -4.92 -15.15
N GLU A 151 31.97 -4.33 -14.02
CA GLU A 151 33.20 -4.69 -13.30
C GLU A 151 33.16 -6.13 -12.81
N TYR A 152 31.98 -6.58 -12.34
CA TYR A 152 31.81 -7.89 -11.74
C TYR A 152 31.61 -9.04 -12.74
N GLN A 153 31.55 -8.79 -14.05
CA GLN A 153 31.37 -9.85 -15.06
C GLN A 153 32.57 -10.79 -15.22
N ASN A 154 33.81 -10.28 -15.04
CA ASN A 154 35.02 -11.02 -15.38
C ASN A 154 35.96 -11.23 -14.19
N GLN A 155 35.39 -11.65 -13.04
CA GLN A 155 36.19 -11.92 -11.84
C GLN A 155 36.81 -13.31 -11.84
N THR A 156 38.00 -13.39 -11.28
CA THR A 156 38.71 -14.67 -11.01
C THR A 156 39.00 -14.77 -9.52
N GLY A 157 39.28 -16.00 -9.02
CA GLY A 157 39.56 -16.25 -7.61
C GLY A 157 38.36 -16.77 -6.85
N ASP A 158 38.58 -17.02 -5.58
CA ASP A 158 37.61 -17.68 -4.68
C ASP A 158 36.55 -16.74 -4.11
N ILE A 159 36.90 -15.48 -3.96
CA ILE A 159 35.98 -14.43 -3.52
C ILE A 159 35.53 -13.63 -4.73
N ARG A 160 34.21 -13.56 -4.94
CA ARG A 160 33.61 -12.83 -6.06
C ARG A 160 32.49 -11.93 -5.58
N ARG A 161 32.28 -10.84 -6.30
CA ARG A 161 31.17 -9.92 -6.05
C ARG A 161 30.14 -9.98 -7.17
N GLY A 162 28.92 -9.68 -6.82
CA GLY A 162 27.82 -9.56 -7.76
C GLY A 162 26.88 -8.45 -7.34
N ILE A 163 26.28 -7.80 -8.32
CA ILE A 163 25.17 -6.88 -8.09
C ILE A 163 24.02 -7.31 -9.00
N GLY A 164 22.83 -7.39 -8.43
CA GLY A 164 21.61 -7.74 -9.14
C GLY A 164 20.48 -6.75 -8.86
N MET A 165 19.43 -6.81 -9.66
CA MET A 165 18.22 -6.03 -9.44
C MET A 165 16.98 -6.89 -9.64
N ALA A 166 15.90 -6.48 -8.98
CA ALA A 166 14.56 -6.98 -9.20
C ALA A 166 13.57 -5.82 -9.21
N VAL A 167 12.51 -5.92 -10.01
CA VAL A 167 11.40 -4.97 -9.99
C VAL A 167 10.17 -5.63 -9.40
N PHE A 168 9.32 -4.84 -8.78
CA PHE A 168 8.10 -5.34 -8.19
C PHE A 168 7.00 -4.28 -8.22
N TRP A 169 5.79 -4.76 -8.04
CA TRP A 169 4.60 -3.94 -7.87
C TRP A 169 3.67 -4.59 -6.85
N TYR A 170 2.79 -3.78 -6.31
CA TYR A 170 1.71 -4.28 -5.47
C TYR A 170 0.44 -3.47 -5.71
N ASN A 171 -0.70 -4.15 -5.86
CA ASN A 171 -1.99 -3.49 -5.84
C ASN A 171 -2.56 -3.56 -4.42
N THR A 172 -2.85 -2.41 -3.83
CA THR A 172 -3.57 -2.32 -2.56
C THR A 172 -5.00 -2.78 -2.74
N ALA A 173 -5.61 -3.24 -1.65
CA ALA A 173 -6.99 -3.69 -1.63
C ALA A 173 -7.24 -5.01 -2.38
N VAL A 174 -8.47 -5.48 -2.38
CA VAL A 174 -8.87 -6.77 -2.97
C VAL A 174 -10.04 -6.66 -3.96
N TRP A 175 -10.34 -5.45 -4.41
CA TRP A 175 -11.35 -5.27 -5.46
C TRP A 175 -10.94 -6.01 -6.75
N PRO A 176 -11.83 -6.72 -7.48
CA PRO A 176 -13.29 -6.87 -7.24
C PRO A 176 -13.66 -8.13 -6.44
N ILE A 177 -12.70 -8.86 -5.86
CA ILE A 177 -12.95 -10.12 -5.14
C ILE A 177 -13.78 -9.86 -3.89
N SER A 178 -13.55 -8.74 -3.21
CA SER A 178 -14.31 -8.29 -2.05
C SER A 178 -14.65 -6.81 -2.16
N LEU A 179 -15.66 -6.39 -1.39
CA LEU A 179 -16.01 -4.98 -1.28
C LEU A 179 -15.00 -4.26 -0.39
N GLU A 180 -14.50 -3.15 -0.88
CA GLU A 180 -13.59 -2.29 -0.14
C GLU A 180 -14.40 -1.18 0.53
N THR A 181 -14.86 -1.47 1.74
CA THR A 181 -15.72 -0.59 2.54
C THR A 181 -15.06 -0.29 3.87
N SER A 182 -15.14 0.96 4.30
CA SER A 182 -14.73 1.44 5.61
C SER A 182 -15.66 2.54 6.08
N SER A 183 -15.94 2.59 7.37
CA SER A 183 -16.78 3.60 7.97
C SER A 183 -16.00 4.40 9.02
N CYS A 184 -16.34 5.68 9.13
CA CYS A 184 -15.74 6.58 10.09
C CYS A 184 -16.83 7.39 10.78
N ARG A 185 -16.70 7.58 12.08
CA ARG A 185 -17.49 8.51 12.88
C ARG A 185 -16.56 9.53 13.52
N MET A 186 -16.94 10.79 13.48
CA MET A 186 -16.22 11.88 14.14
C MET A 186 -17.16 12.67 15.02
N VAL A 187 -16.64 13.09 16.17
CA VAL A 187 -17.38 13.87 17.17
C VAL A 187 -16.52 15.03 17.63
N LEU A 188 -17.09 16.24 17.64
CA LEU A 188 -16.47 17.41 18.22
C LEU A 188 -16.82 17.49 19.72
N ASN A 189 -15.82 17.43 20.59
CA ASN A 189 -15.98 17.52 22.03
C ASN A 189 -16.06 18.99 22.52
N GLN A 190 -16.48 19.18 23.77
CA GLN A 190 -16.65 20.51 24.37
C GLN A 190 -15.35 21.31 24.49
N ASP A 191 -14.21 20.64 24.62
CA ASP A 191 -12.90 21.27 24.70
C ASP A 191 -12.31 21.62 23.32
N GLY A 192 -13.06 21.34 22.22
CA GLY A 192 -12.62 21.54 20.85
C GLY A 192 -11.80 20.37 20.30
N SER A 193 -11.56 19.32 21.08
CA SER A 193 -10.93 18.09 20.59
C SER A 193 -11.88 17.28 19.72
N LEU A 194 -11.28 16.42 18.90
CA LEU A 194 -11.99 15.53 17.97
C LEU A 194 -11.80 14.08 18.37
N GLN A 195 -12.87 13.37 18.53
CA GLN A 195 -12.86 11.92 18.64
C GLN A 195 -13.11 11.31 17.26
N VAL A 196 -12.20 10.44 16.80
CA VAL A 196 -12.31 9.73 15.52
C VAL A 196 -12.45 8.24 15.81
N GLN A 197 -13.55 7.65 15.37
CA GLN A 197 -13.88 6.24 15.54
C GLN A 197 -13.83 5.52 14.19
N LEU A 198 -13.06 4.44 14.13
CA LEU A 198 -12.84 3.61 12.95
C LEU A 198 -12.91 2.13 13.34
N GLY A 199 -13.44 1.30 12.45
CA GLY A 199 -13.39 -0.16 12.60
C GLY A 199 -12.08 -0.78 12.11
N GLU A 200 -11.13 0.02 11.65
CA GLU A 200 -9.83 -0.41 11.16
C GLU A 200 -8.84 -0.64 12.30
N THR A 201 -7.90 -1.55 12.08
CA THR A 201 -7.09 -2.14 13.16
C THR A 201 -5.69 -1.56 13.21
N GLU A 202 -5.28 -1.01 14.36
CA GLU A 202 -3.87 -0.77 14.66
C GLU A 202 -3.19 -2.10 15.03
N ILE A 203 -2.12 -2.46 14.30
CA ILE A 203 -1.35 -3.69 14.52
C ILE A 203 0.17 -3.40 14.61
N GLY A 204 0.54 -2.17 14.93
CA GLY A 204 1.92 -1.69 15.03
C GLY A 204 2.44 -1.01 13.75
N GLN A 205 1.58 -0.80 12.73
CA GLN A 205 1.96 -0.13 11.48
C GLN A 205 1.82 1.39 11.53
N GLY A 206 1.31 1.97 12.63
CA GLY A 206 1.14 3.41 12.81
C GLY A 206 -0.14 3.97 12.17
N ALA A 207 -1.19 3.17 12.07
CA ALA A 207 -2.47 3.59 11.48
C ALA A 207 -3.11 4.76 12.22
N ASP A 208 -3.16 4.70 13.56
CA ASP A 208 -3.77 5.74 14.39
C ASP A 208 -3.09 7.10 14.19
N THR A 209 -1.77 7.11 14.07
CA THR A 209 -1.01 8.33 13.75
C THR A 209 -1.37 8.87 12.37
N ALA A 210 -1.42 8.01 11.35
CA ALA A 210 -1.77 8.42 10.01
C ALA A 210 -3.22 8.96 9.93
N TYR A 211 -4.15 8.34 10.63
CA TYR A 211 -5.55 8.76 10.69
C TYR A 211 -5.71 10.11 11.41
N SER A 212 -4.96 10.31 12.49
CA SER A 212 -4.93 11.62 13.19
C SER A 212 -4.40 12.72 12.26
N GLN A 213 -3.31 12.46 11.54
CA GLN A 213 -2.74 13.42 10.58
C GLN A 213 -3.71 13.78 9.45
N MET A 214 -4.39 12.79 8.84
CA MET A 214 -5.39 13.03 7.81
C MET A 214 -6.56 13.87 8.34
N THR A 215 -7.04 13.57 9.54
CA THR A 215 -8.15 14.28 10.16
C THR A 215 -7.78 15.73 10.49
N ALA A 216 -6.60 15.92 11.08
CA ALA A 216 -6.08 17.24 11.44
C ALA A 216 -5.94 18.15 10.22
N ASP A 217 -5.36 17.63 9.13
CA ASP A 217 -5.16 18.37 7.88
C ASP A 217 -6.50 18.81 7.25
N ILE A 218 -7.46 17.88 7.15
CA ILE A 218 -8.76 18.18 6.51
C ILE A 218 -9.60 19.16 7.32
N LEU A 219 -9.61 19.00 8.64
CA LEU A 219 -10.42 19.84 9.53
C LEU A 219 -9.75 21.16 9.91
N GLY A 220 -8.43 21.30 9.69
CA GLY A 220 -7.68 22.49 10.06
C GLY A 220 -7.48 22.63 11.57
N VAL A 221 -7.23 21.52 12.27
CA VAL A 221 -7.00 21.47 13.72
C VAL A 221 -5.59 21.02 14.05
N PRO A 222 -5.05 21.36 15.23
CA PRO A 222 -3.78 20.80 15.70
C PRO A 222 -3.85 19.28 15.82
N LEU A 223 -2.73 18.61 15.56
CA LEU A 223 -2.65 17.14 15.64
C LEU A 223 -3.04 16.62 17.04
N GLU A 224 -2.63 17.34 18.08
CA GLU A 224 -2.87 17.02 19.48
C GLU A 224 -4.36 17.08 19.86
N ALA A 225 -5.17 17.77 19.07
CA ALA A 225 -6.61 17.83 19.27
C ALA A 225 -7.34 16.61 18.71
N VAL A 226 -6.67 15.72 17.97
CA VAL A 226 -7.30 14.57 17.33
C VAL A 226 -7.01 13.28 18.09
N HIS A 227 -8.04 12.60 18.55
CA HIS A 227 -7.97 11.35 19.30
C HIS A 227 -8.65 10.22 18.51
N VAL A 228 -7.84 9.30 17.98
CA VAL A 228 -8.34 8.10 17.30
C VAL A 228 -8.70 7.04 18.32
N VAL A 229 -9.91 6.51 18.22
CA VAL A 229 -10.41 5.41 19.05
C VAL A 229 -10.46 4.13 18.20
N SER A 230 -9.38 3.38 18.23
CA SER A 230 -9.25 2.09 17.53
C SER A 230 -9.31 0.91 18.53
N CYS A 231 -10.36 0.88 19.34
CA CYS A 231 -10.56 -0.18 20.34
C CYS A 231 -10.95 -1.53 19.73
N GLN A 232 -11.27 -1.58 18.43
CA GLN A 232 -11.66 -2.80 17.69
C GLN A 232 -12.85 -3.53 18.31
N ASP A 233 -13.71 -2.78 18.95
CA ASP A 233 -14.95 -3.26 19.55
C ASP A 233 -16.12 -2.87 18.63
N THR A 234 -16.78 -3.87 18.07
CA THR A 234 -17.89 -3.69 17.13
C THR A 234 -19.13 -3.07 17.77
N ASP A 235 -19.22 -3.01 19.09
CA ASP A 235 -20.28 -2.28 19.78
C ASP A 235 -20.02 -0.77 19.85
N VAL A 236 -18.77 -0.34 19.66
CA VAL A 236 -18.34 1.05 19.80
C VAL A 236 -17.96 1.66 18.46
N THR A 237 -17.15 0.96 17.67
CA THR A 237 -16.61 1.47 16.41
C THR A 237 -17.52 1.17 15.21
N PRO A 238 -17.59 2.04 14.23
CA PRO A 238 -18.27 1.75 12.97
C PRO A 238 -17.59 0.62 12.20
N PHE A 239 -18.26 0.14 11.15
CA PHE A 239 -17.79 -1.01 10.39
C PHE A 239 -16.44 -0.77 9.71
N GLY A 240 -15.55 -1.73 9.86
CA GLY A 240 -14.30 -1.87 9.11
C GLY A 240 -13.95 -3.35 8.94
N THR A 241 -13.26 -3.69 7.86
CA THR A 241 -12.89 -5.08 7.55
C THR A 241 -11.51 -5.47 8.05
N GLY A 242 -10.74 -4.52 8.58
CA GLY A 242 -9.45 -4.76 9.24
C GLY A 242 -8.22 -4.57 8.36
N ALA A 243 -7.05 -4.91 8.93
CA ALA A 243 -5.73 -4.70 8.36
C ALA A 243 -5.30 -5.87 7.46
N TYR A 244 -5.60 -5.82 6.18
CA TYR A 244 -5.12 -6.78 5.18
C TYR A 244 -4.99 -6.13 3.79
N ALA A 245 -4.28 -6.77 2.87
CA ALA A 245 -4.09 -6.32 1.48
C ALA A 245 -3.63 -4.86 1.34
N SER A 246 -2.93 -4.32 2.35
CA SER A 246 -2.46 -2.93 2.41
C SER A 246 -3.55 -1.88 2.22
N ARG A 247 -4.80 -2.20 2.60
CA ARG A 247 -5.99 -1.40 2.27
C ARG A 247 -6.23 -0.22 3.21
N GLN A 248 -5.77 -0.27 4.45
CA GLN A 248 -6.23 0.63 5.50
C GLN A 248 -6.05 2.12 5.18
N THR A 249 -4.84 2.58 4.87
CA THR A 249 -4.61 3.99 4.51
C THR A 249 -5.46 4.41 3.32
N TYR A 250 -5.65 3.52 2.36
CA TYR A 250 -6.43 3.77 1.16
C TYR A 250 -7.94 3.84 1.45
N THR A 251 -8.52 2.78 2.03
CA THR A 251 -9.98 2.69 2.26
C THR A 251 -10.44 3.54 3.44
N ALA A 252 -9.74 3.48 4.58
CA ALA A 252 -10.04 4.32 5.73
C ALA A 252 -9.79 5.80 5.44
N GLY A 253 -8.74 6.14 4.70
CA GLY A 253 -8.47 7.52 4.29
C GLY A 253 -9.63 8.14 3.52
N PHE A 254 -10.31 7.38 2.65
CA PHE A 254 -11.53 7.87 1.99
C PHE A 254 -12.69 8.09 2.97
N SER A 255 -12.93 7.19 3.92
CA SER A 255 -13.99 7.38 4.92
C SER A 255 -13.67 8.53 5.88
N ILE A 256 -12.41 8.68 6.31
CA ILE A 256 -11.94 9.82 7.10
C ILE A 256 -12.20 11.13 6.35
N ARG A 257 -11.74 11.20 5.08
CA ARG A 257 -11.92 12.40 4.26
C ARG A 257 -13.40 12.77 4.11
N GLN A 258 -14.25 11.80 3.79
CA GLN A 258 -15.68 12.03 3.62
C GLN A 258 -16.33 12.50 4.92
N THR A 259 -16.03 11.84 6.04
CA THR A 259 -16.61 12.18 7.35
C THR A 259 -16.11 13.53 7.85
N ALA A 260 -14.82 13.83 7.69
CA ALA A 260 -14.24 15.11 8.09
C ALA A 260 -14.84 16.28 7.31
N LEU A 261 -15.04 16.12 6.00
CA LEU A 261 -15.70 17.15 5.20
C LEU A 261 -17.15 17.37 5.62
N LEU A 262 -17.90 16.31 5.90
CA LEU A 262 -19.26 16.41 6.43
C LEU A 262 -19.29 17.11 7.80
N LEU A 263 -18.37 16.77 8.68
CA LEU A 263 -18.28 17.44 9.99
C LEU A 263 -17.89 18.90 9.85
N LYS A 264 -16.92 19.22 8.98
CA LYS A 264 -16.51 20.61 8.69
C LYS A 264 -17.68 21.45 8.19
N GLU A 265 -18.47 20.91 7.26
CA GLU A 265 -19.68 21.56 6.75
C GLU A 265 -20.66 21.86 7.89
N ARG A 266 -20.93 20.89 8.77
CA ARG A 266 -21.82 21.08 9.93
C ARG A 266 -21.29 22.15 10.90
N ILE A 267 -20.00 22.12 11.20
CA ILE A 267 -19.36 23.13 12.06
C ILE A 267 -19.49 24.55 11.45
N LEU A 268 -19.14 24.69 10.17
CA LEU A 268 -19.20 26.00 9.50
C LEU A 268 -20.63 26.51 9.34
N LYS A 269 -21.59 25.62 9.11
CA LYS A 269 -23.03 25.99 9.10
C LYS A 269 -23.46 26.49 10.48
N TYR A 270 -23.11 25.81 11.57
CA TYR A 270 -23.43 26.26 12.91
C TYR A 270 -22.72 27.59 13.25
N ALA A 271 -21.46 27.75 12.86
CA ALA A 271 -20.72 29.00 12.99
C ALA A 271 -21.38 30.15 12.20
N HIS A 272 -21.95 29.90 11.02
CA HIS A 272 -22.76 30.86 10.27
C HIS A 272 -24.00 31.32 11.08
N GLU A 273 -24.71 30.39 11.69
CA GLU A 273 -25.90 30.73 12.50
C GLU A 273 -25.54 31.60 13.70
N LEU A 274 -24.42 31.37 14.35
CA LEU A 274 -23.95 32.18 15.50
C LEU A 274 -23.43 33.54 15.08
N THR A 275 -22.59 33.58 14.04
CA THR A 275 -21.86 34.80 13.64
C THR A 275 -22.61 35.66 12.63
N ARG A 276 -23.61 35.10 11.96
CA ARG A 276 -24.31 35.70 10.80
C ARG A 276 -23.40 35.95 9.60
N MET A 277 -22.18 35.37 9.59
CA MET A 277 -21.28 35.43 8.45
C MET A 277 -21.61 34.31 7.45
N PRO A 278 -21.58 34.59 6.13
CA PRO A 278 -21.76 33.53 5.13
C PRO A 278 -20.74 32.43 5.28
N GLU A 279 -21.16 31.14 5.14
CA GLU A 279 -20.29 29.96 5.29
C GLU A 279 -19.05 30.03 4.41
N TYR A 280 -19.16 30.51 3.17
CA TYR A 280 -18.03 30.68 2.24
C TYR A 280 -16.97 31.69 2.69
N ASN A 281 -17.24 32.49 3.72
CA ASN A 281 -16.31 33.43 4.35
C ASN A 281 -15.65 32.84 5.63
N LEU A 282 -16.03 31.62 6.01
CA LEU A 282 -15.56 30.95 7.22
C LEU A 282 -14.68 29.78 6.87
N ASP A 283 -13.68 29.52 7.70
CA ASP A 283 -12.90 28.28 7.68
C ASP A 283 -12.45 27.93 9.11
N ILE A 284 -11.86 26.74 9.24
CA ILE A 284 -11.24 26.27 10.48
C ILE A 284 -9.72 26.31 10.26
N ILE A 285 -9.02 27.08 11.06
CA ILE A 285 -7.56 27.17 11.06
C ILE A 285 -7.08 27.06 12.50
N ASP A 286 -6.19 26.10 12.74
CA ASP A 286 -5.59 25.85 14.05
C ASP A 286 -6.63 25.71 15.19
N GLY A 287 -7.72 24.99 14.90
CA GLY A 287 -8.83 24.78 15.86
C GLY A 287 -9.68 25.99 16.16
N GLN A 288 -9.58 27.04 15.33
CA GLN A 288 -10.34 28.29 15.46
C GLN A 288 -11.23 28.50 14.25
N ILE A 289 -12.44 28.98 14.48
CA ILE A 289 -13.28 29.52 13.40
C ILE A 289 -12.76 30.90 13.01
N VAL A 290 -12.37 31.03 11.76
CA VAL A 290 -11.77 32.23 11.21
C VAL A 290 -12.56 32.79 10.06
N ARG A 291 -12.53 34.12 9.90
CA ARG A 291 -12.99 34.78 8.69
C ARG A 291 -11.87 34.78 7.65
N ILE A 292 -12.10 34.15 6.48
CA ILE A 292 -11.07 33.94 5.45
C ILE A 292 -10.49 35.24 4.91
N THR A 293 -11.30 36.33 4.83
CA THR A 293 -10.88 37.57 4.18
C THR A 293 -9.74 38.31 4.88
N ASP A 294 -9.57 38.13 6.18
CA ASP A 294 -8.57 38.86 7.00
C ASP A 294 -7.94 37.96 8.08
N ASN A 295 -8.23 36.68 8.05
CA ASN A 295 -7.81 35.69 9.06
C ASN A 295 -8.20 36.04 10.50
N ARG A 296 -9.27 36.82 10.67
CA ARG A 296 -9.74 37.17 12.00
C ARG A 296 -10.36 35.99 12.69
N VAL A 297 -9.84 35.64 13.86
CA VAL A 297 -10.44 34.65 14.75
C VAL A 297 -11.78 35.16 15.28
N LEU A 298 -12.80 34.33 15.19
CA LEU A 298 -14.16 34.62 15.67
C LEU A 298 -14.46 33.92 16.98
N MET A 299 -14.11 32.61 17.08
CA MET A 299 -14.28 31.79 18.27
C MET A 299 -13.44 30.53 18.14
N SER A 300 -13.19 29.84 19.26
CA SER A 300 -12.58 28.50 19.26
C SER A 300 -13.62 27.42 18.90
N LEU A 301 -13.13 26.23 18.48
CA LEU A 301 -14.00 25.05 18.33
C LEU A 301 -14.60 24.60 19.65
N GLY A 302 -13.92 24.80 20.78
CA GLY A 302 -14.46 24.52 22.10
C GLY A 302 -15.63 25.43 22.48
N ASP A 303 -15.50 26.75 22.25
CA ASP A 303 -16.60 27.70 22.46
C ASP A 303 -17.79 27.36 21.58
N LEU A 304 -17.56 27.09 20.29
CA LEU A 304 -18.61 26.72 19.34
C LEU A 304 -19.30 25.40 19.76
N SER A 305 -18.55 24.39 20.14
CA SER A 305 -19.11 23.11 20.59
C SER A 305 -19.94 23.28 21.88
N THR A 306 -19.43 24.04 22.82
CA THR A 306 -20.14 24.33 24.07
C THR A 306 -21.46 25.08 23.79
N GLU A 307 -21.43 26.10 22.92
CA GLU A 307 -22.65 26.83 22.52
C GLU A 307 -23.65 25.88 21.81
N ALA A 308 -23.14 24.99 20.92
CA ALA A 308 -24.01 24.05 20.24
C ALA A 308 -24.71 23.08 21.20
N LEU A 309 -24.03 22.59 22.23
CA LEU A 309 -24.57 21.64 23.20
C LEU A 309 -25.57 22.28 24.18
N TYR A 310 -25.34 23.54 24.57
CA TYR A 310 -26.14 24.23 25.60
C TYR A 310 -27.05 25.34 25.08
N SER A 311 -27.22 25.42 23.76
CA SER A 311 -28.13 26.40 23.16
C SER A 311 -29.55 26.20 23.64
N LEU A 312 -30.21 27.32 24.04
CA LEU A 312 -31.63 27.30 24.45
C LEU A 312 -32.58 27.16 23.28
N SER A 313 -32.15 27.50 22.09
CA SER A 313 -32.97 27.47 20.88
C SER A 313 -32.80 26.19 20.07
N HIS A 314 -31.62 25.62 20.05
CA HIS A 314 -31.31 24.46 19.25
C HIS A 314 -30.05 23.77 19.79
N SER A 315 -30.20 22.68 20.54
CA SER A 315 -29.08 21.91 21.06
C SER A 315 -28.67 20.84 20.05
N GLU A 316 -27.39 20.82 19.71
CA GLU A 316 -26.81 19.83 18.78
C GLU A 316 -25.45 19.36 19.26
N HIS A 317 -25.22 18.05 19.18
CA HIS A 317 -23.88 17.47 19.33
C HIS A 317 -23.26 17.34 17.92
N LEU A 318 -22.30 18.21 17.61
CA LEU A 318 -21.66 18.26 16.29
C LEU A 318 -20.86 16.99 16.04
N SER A 319 -21.38 16.14 15.17
CA SER A 319 -20.80 14.87 14.80
C SER A 319 -21.14 14.52 13.36
N ALA A 320 -20.36 13.65 12.77
CA ALA A 320 -20.64 13.11 11.43
C ALA A 320 -20.25 11.63 11.36
N GLU A 321 -20.94 10.89 10.51
CA GLU A 321 -20.61 9.49 10.20
C GLU A 321 -20.81 9.25 8.72
N SER A 322 -19.89 8.51 8.12
CA SER A 322 -20.02 8.08 6.73
C SER A 322 -19.38 6.73 6.47
N THR A 323 -19.81 6.11 5.39
CA THR A 323 -19.25 4.85 4.87
C THR A 323 -18.75 5.08 3.45
N ALA A 324 -17.48 4.88 3.23
CA ALA A 324 -16.87 4.93 1.90
C ALA A 324 -16.80 3.54 1.28
N GLN A 325 -17.10 3.43 0.00
CA GLN A 325 -16.90 2.25 -0.81
C GLN A 325 -15.96 2.56 -1.97
N ILE A 326 -14.92 1.75 -2.13
CA ILE A 326 -13.93 1.92 -3.18
C ILE A 326 -14.04 0.76 -4.17
N LYS A 327 -14.03 1.08 -5.46
CA LYS A 327 -14.18 0.13 -6.57
C LYS A 327 -12.95 0.14 -7.49
N SER A 328 -11.78 0.27 -6.90
CA SER A 328 -10.49 0.27 -7.62
C SER A 328 -9.37 -0.17 -6.67
N ASN A 329 -8.23 -0.48 -7.24
CA ASN A 329 -7.00 -0.75 -6.51
C ASN A 329 -5.98 0.34 -6.82
N ALA A 330 -5.26 0.82 -5.81
CA ALA A 330 -4.09 1.65 -6.04
C ALA A 330 -2.87 0.77 -6.27
N TYR A 331 -1.96 1.21 -7.13
CA TYR A 331 -0.70 0.52 -7.41
C TYR A 331 0.45 1.23 -6.71
N SER A 332 1.39 0.44 -6.20
CA SER A 332 2.71 0.90 -5.78
C SER A 332 3.76 0.14 -6.58
N PHE A 333 4.87 0.82 -6.84
CA PHE A 333 5.95 0.33 -7.70
C PHE A 333 7.28 0.38 -6.95
N GLY A 334 8.22 -0.44 -7.35
CA GLY A 334 9.55 -0.36 -6.80
C GLY A 334 10.54 -1.28 -7.48
N CYS A 335 11.78 -1.10 -7.07
CA CYS A 335 12.88 -2.00 -7.41
C CYS A 335 13.81 -2.15 -6.22
N THR A 336 14.51 -3.27 -6.20
CA THR A 336 15.55 -3.55 -5.22
C THR A 336 16.84 -3.85 -5.97
N PHE A 337 17.93 -3.27 -5.49
CA PHE A 337 19.29 -3.60 -5.90
C PHE A 337 20.00 -4.25 -4.72
N ALA A 338 20.73 -5.32 -4.97
CA ALA A 338 21.51 -6.01 -3.94
C ALA A 338 22.92 -6.26 -4.44
N GLU A 339 23.90 -5.90 -3.63
CA GLU A 339 25.31 -6.22 -3.84
C GLU A 339 25.75 -7.29 -2.86
N VAL A 340 26.38 -8.34 -3.38
CA VAL A 340 26.82 -9.49 -2.58
C VAL A 340 28.28 -9.82 -2.82
N GLU A 341 28.90 -10.42 -1.82
CA GLU A 341 30.20 -11.06 -1.91
C GLU A 341 30.04 -12.56 -1.63
N VAL A 342 30.60 -13.39 -2.49
CA VAL A 342 30.49 -14.84 -2.42
C VAL A 342 31.89 -15.47 -2.22
N ASP A 343 32.02 -16.18 -1.12
CA ASP A 343 33.15 -17.07 -0.89
C ASP A 343 32.81 -18.47 -1.44
N ILE A 344 33.36 -18.79 -2.60
CA ILE A 344 32.98 -19.99 -3.34
C ILE A 344 33.39 -21.25 -2.57
N PRO A 345 34.65 -21.43 -2.10
CA PRO A 345 35.07 -22.61 -1.35
C PRO A 345 34.25 -22.81 -0.06
N MET A 346 33.93 -21.74 0.63
CA MET A 346 33.18 -21.82 1.88
C MET A 346 31.65 -21.83 1.68
N CYS A 347 31.17 -21.71 0.45
CA CYS A 347 29.72 -21.58 0.13
C CYS A 347 29.00 -20.50 0.97
N LYS A 348 29.68 -19.37 1.20
CA LYS A 348 29.14 -18.25 2.00
C LYS A 348 28.79 -17.09 1.11
N VAL A 349 27.63 -16.50 1.38
CA VAL A 349 27.18 -15.27 0.75
C VAL A 349 27.09 -14.20 1.83
N LYS A 350 27.71 -13.05 1.57
CA LYS A 350 27.63 -11.86 2.41
C LYS A 350 26.91 -10.77 1.62
N LEU A 351 25.83 -10.25 2.20
CA LEU A 351 25.19 -9.05 1.68
C LEU A 351 26.08 -7.85 2.02
N LEU A 352 26.47 -7.10 1.00
CA LEU A 352 27.30 -5.90 1.15
C LEU A 352 26.44 -4.66 1.19
N ASP A 353 25.43 -4.59 0.33
CA ASP A 353 24.49 -3.47 0.24
C ASP A 353 23.15 -3.95 -0.29
N ILE A 354 22.07 -3.28 0.15
CA ILE A 354 20.72 -3.45 -0.38
C ILE A 354 20.02 -2.10 -0.45
N VAL A 355 19.59 -1.73 -1.63
CA VAL A 355 18.89 -0.47 -1.88
C VAL A 355 17.50 -0.78 -2.40
N ASN A 356 16.50 -0.30 -1.68
CA ASN A 356 15.11 -0.36 -2.10
C ASN A 356 14.63 1.03 -2.55
N VAL A 357 14.02 1.10 -3.72
CA VAL A 357 13.40 2.32 -4.24
C VAL A 357 11.91 2.05 -4.42
N HIS A 358 11.09 2.84 -3.77
CA HIS A 358 9.63 2.65 -3.78
C HIS A 358 8.91 3.92 -4.21
N ASP A 359 7.84 3.75 -4.97
CA ASP A 359 6.79 4.74 -5.14
C ASP A 359 5.51 4.21 -4.50
N ALA A 360 5.08 4.88 -3.45
CA ALA A 360 3.82 4.62 -2.75
C ALA A 360 2.85 5.82 -2.86
N GLY A 361 3.06 6.72 -3.81
CA GLY A 361 2.30 7.96 -3.98
C GLY A 361 2.63 8.99 -2.91
N THR A 362 1.65 9.83 -2.55
CA THR A 362 1.81 10.82 -1.50
C THR A 362 1.89 10.16 -0.13
N LEU A 363 3.01 10.38 0.57
CA LEU A 363 3.23 9.80 1.91
C LEU A 363 2.50 10.63 2.96
N ILE A 364 1.62 10.01 3.72
CA ILE A 364 0.93 10.67 4.85
C ILE A 364 1.93 10.91 5.99
N ASN A 365 2.75 9.91 6.30
CA ASN A 365 3.82 10.01 7.28
C ASN A 365 5.10 9.39 6.69
N PRO A 366 6.08 10.21 6.27
CA PRO A 366 7.32 9.71 5.67
C PRO A 366 8.11 8.76 6.57
N ALA A 367 8.21 9.06 7.87
CA ALA A 367 8.95 8.22 8.81
C ALA A 367 8.31 6.83 8.98
N LEU A 368 6.97 6.75 9.06
CA LEU A 368 6.26 5.48 9.12
C LEU A 368 6.36 4.70 7.79
N ALA A 369 6.35 5.40 6.66
CA ALA A 369 6.52 4.78 5.35
C ALA A 369 7.94 4.19 5.19
N GLU A 370 8.96 4.94 5.58
CA GLU A 370 10.36 4.48 5.57
C GLU A 370 10.55 3.26 6.49
N ALA A 371 9.98 3.29 7.70
CA ALA A 371 10.01 2.16 8.63
C ALA A 371 9.36 0.88 8.09
N GLN A 372 8.50 0.96 7.08
CA GLN A 372 7.95 -0.21 6.41
C GLN A 372 8.95 -0.91 5.48
N VAL A 373 10.02 -0.22 5.07
CA VAL A 373 11.07 -0.72 4.15
C VAL A 373 12.25 -1.28 4.93
N HIS A 374 12.56 -0.70 6.09
CA HIS A 374 13.60 -1.18 7.01
C HIS A 374 13.13 -2.41 7.79
#